data_c320ff15cf8daf3862bc3a565d35e5ce
#
_entry.id   c320ff15cf8daf3862bc3a565d35e5ce
#
_cell.length_a   1.000
_cell.length_b   1.000
_cell.length_c   1.000
_cell.angle_alpha   90.00
_cell.angle_beta   90.00
_cell.angle_gamma   90.00
#
_symmetry.space_group_name_H-M   'P 1'
#
loop_
_entity.id
_entity.type
_entity.pdbx_description
1 polymer ?
#
loop_
_entity_poly.entity_id
_entity_poly.type
_entity_poly.pdbx_seq_one_letter_code
_entity_poly.pdbx_strand_id
1 'polypeptide(L)'
;MPTNTDSTYFKIRSYIRDIILNILGTFSKPQPGIHILNGHRILNETEPETFRSLLKELSKYVKFIRFEEAVKLITTQQQPLEPLVAFTFDDGFSECYDCFAPVIEEYGVNACFFINPNYIEGDQKYIDNFNEHIVMTHHKQPMKWNQIKELSDRGFIIGAHTMDHYMINDDNEEILRYQINTCKGIIEEKLGKPCQYFAFPYGKLTEANELSINIACETYEYVFSQSDYKHYFSFSGKVINRRHFEPFWPIQHLKYFLSTRKK
;
A
#
# COMPACT_ATOMS: atom_id res chain seq x y z
N MET A 1 -29.63 4.67 3.29
CA MET A 1 -29.09 5.83 4.01
C MET A 1 -28.68 5.35 5.40
N PRO A 2 -27.43 5.43 5.86
CA PRO A 2 -27.10 5.10 7.23
C PRO A 2 -27.75 6.17 8.12
N THR A 3 -28.41 5.73 9.17
CA THR A 3 -29.05 6.60 10.17
C THR A 3 -27.99 7.39 10.93
N ASN A 4 -28.29 8.58 11.41
CA ASN A 4 -27.38 9.49 12.13
C ASN A 4 -26.73 8.83 13.38
N THR A 5 -27.33 7.77 13.91
CA THR A 5 -26.81 6.94 15.00
C THR A 5 -25.59 6.11 14.61
N ASP A 6 -25.52 5.61 13.34
CA ASP A 6 -24.39 4.83 12.85
C ASP A 6 -23.12 5.70 12.76
N SER A 7 -23.23 6.93 12.29
CA SER A 7 -22.10 7.87 12.21
C SER A 7 -21.50 8.21 13.58
N THR A 8 -22.32 8.40 14.60
CA THR A 8 -21.87 8.71 15.97
C THR A 8 -21.20 7.51 16.62
N TYR A 9 -21.76 6.31 16.46
CA TYR A 9 -21.18 5.07 16.95
C TYR A 9 -19.78 4.80 16.35
N PHE A 10 -19.63 4.95 15.05
CA PHE A 10 -18.34 4.79 14.38
C PHE A 10 -17.29 5.81 14.86
N LYS A 11 -17.67 7.06 15.08
CA LYS A 11 -16.78 8.09 15.61
C LYS A 11 -16.31 7.77 17.04
N ILE A 12 -17.22 7.35 17.91
CA ILE A 12 -16.90 6.95 19.30
C ILE A 12 -15.96 5.73 19.30
N ARG A 13 -16.27 4.72 18.49
CA ARG A 13 -15.42 3.52 18.36
C ARG A 13 -14.01 3.86 17.86
N SER A 14 -13.90 4.72 16.86
CA SER A 14 -12.59 5.19 16.35
C SER A 14 -11.82 5.93 17.43
N TYR A 15 -12.46 6.85 18.15
CA TYR A 15 -11.83 7.62 19.23
C TYR A 15 -11.33 6.72 20.36
N ILE A 16 -12.14 5.75 20.82
CA ILE A 16 -11.73 4.78 21.84
C ILE A 16 -10.54 3.94 21.36
N ARG A 17 -10.59 3.47 20.11
CA ARG A 17 -9.49 2.73 19.50
C ARG A 17 -8.19 3.55 19.51
N ASP A 18 -8.27 4.82 19.14
CA ASP A 18 -7.10 5.70 19.05
C ASP A 18 -6.50 5.97 20.43
N ILE A 19 -7.33 6.14 21.49
CA ILE A 19 -6.85 6.23 22.87
C ILE A 19 -6.12 4.94 23.27
N ILE A 20 -6.72 3.78 23.03
CA ILE A 20 -6.12 2.48 23.36
C ILE A 20 -4.79 2.30 22.63
N LEU A 21 -4.74 2.60 21.33
CA LEU A 21 -3.52 2.49 20.52
C LEU A 21 -2.42 3.46 21.01
N ASN A 22 -2.78 4.66 21.41
CA ASN A 22 -1.83 5.63 21.96
C ASN A 22 -1.25 5.12 23.30
N ILE A 23 -2.08 4.60 24.20
CA ILE A 23 -1.61 4.06 25.48
C ILE A 23 -0.72 2.83 25.26
N LEU A 24 -1.21 1.83 24.52
CA LEU A 24 -0.46 0.60 24.26
C LEU A 24 0.82 0.87 23.51
N GLY A 25 0.77 1.75 22.49
CA GLY A 25 1.91 2.11 21.68
C GLY A 25 3.00 2.86 22.43
N THR A 26 2.65 3.59 23.49
CA THR A 26 3.66 4.26 24.34
C THR A 26 4.64 3.25 24.95
N PHE A 27 4.12 2.09 25.35
CA PHE A 27 4.92 1.01 25.96
C PHE A 27 5.40 -0.05 24.95
N SER A 28 4.93 0.00 23.71
CA SER A 28 5.30 -0.96 22.67
C SER A 28 6.64 -0.61 22.03
N LYS A 29 7.34 -1.65 21.57
CA LYS A 29 8.57 -1.51 20.76
C LYS A 29 8.45 -2.38 19.51
N PRO A 30 8.81 -1.86 18.32
CA PRO A 30 8.92 -2.68 17.11
C PRO A 30 9.76 -3.94 17.36
N GLN A 31 9.28 -5.06 16.86
CA GLN A 31 9.97 -6.35 16.99
C GLN A 31 10.82 -6.63 15.76
N PRO A 32 11.95 -7.36 15.91
CA PRO A 32 12.72 -7.85 14.79
C PRO A 32 11.84 -8.54 13.75
N GLY A 33 12.13 -8.27 12.49
CA GLY A 33 11.35 -8.79 11.36
C GLY A 33 11.29 -7.78 10.21
N ILE A 34 10.66 -8.17 9.12
CA ILE A 34 10.52 -7.36 7.92
C ILE A 34 9.07 -6.88 7.85
N HIS A 35 8.86 -5.58 7.83
CA HIS A 35 7.55 -4.95 7.81
C HIS A 35 7.42 -4.13 6.52
N ILE A 36 6.51 -4.53 5.63
CA ILE A 36 6.13 -3.70 4.48
C ILE A 36 4.90 -2.89 4.90
N LEU A 37 5.10 -1.58 5.05
CA LEU A 37 4.03 -0.64 5.36
C LEU A 37 3.33 -0.21 4.09
N ASN A 38 2.00 -0.12 4.12
CA ASN A 38 1.18 0.32 3.01
C ASN A 38 0.32 1.51 3.39
N GLY A 39 0.60 2.66 2.78
CA GLY A 39 -0.19 3.87 2.85
C GLY A 39 -0.98 4.12 1.57
N HIS A 40 -1.82 5.16 1.56
CA HIS A 40 -2.60 5.52 0.38
C HIS A 40 -2.43 6.99 0.02
N ARG A 41 -2.91 7.90 0.85
CA ARG A 41 -3.03 9.33 0.53
C ARG A 41 -2.71 10.22 1.72
N ILE A 42 -2.55 11.50 1.45
CA ILE A 42 -2.63 12.57 2.47
C ILE A 42 -4.07 13.12 2.52
N LEU A 43 -4.47 13.70 3.65
CA LEU A 43 -5.81 14.28 3.80
C LEU A 43 -5.82 15.80 3.59
N ASN A 44 -4.71 16.47 3.90
CA ASN A 44 -4.58 17.92 3.80
C ASN A 44 -3.14 18.35 3.48
N GLU A 45 -2.95 19.64 3.16
CA GLU A 45 -1.68 20.20 2.71
C GLU A 45 -0.55 20.15 3.75
N THR A 46 -0.87 19.98 5.03
CA THR A 46 0.16 19.91 6.10
C THR A 46 0.72 18.51 6.31
N GLU A 47 0.12 17.49 5.71
CA GLU A 47 0.51 16.10 5.92
C GLU A 47 1.86 15.69 5.33
N PRO A 48 2.41 16.32 4.27
CA PRO A 48 3.79 16.05 3.86
C PRO A 48 4.78 16.26 5.01
N GLU A 49 4.62 17.32 5.80
CA GLU A 49 5.46 17.58 6.97
C GLU A 49 5.13 16.62 8.14
N THR A 50 3.86 16.24 8.27
CA THR A 50 3.43 15.22 9.23
C THR A 50 4.06 13.88 8.90
N PHE A 51 4.07 13.48 7.62
CA PHE A 51 4.73 12.24 7.16
C PHE A 51 6.24 12.29 7.40
N ARG A 52 6.91 13.39 7.07
CA ARG A 52 8.34 13.58 7.34
C ARG A 52 8.65 13.45 8.84
N SER A 53 7.83 14.08 9.69
CA SER A 53 7.95 14.00 11.15
C SER A 53 7.71 12.58 11.65
N LEU A 54 6.73 11.87 11.09
CA LEU A 54 6.45 10.46 11.42
C LEU A 54 7.66 9.57 11.08
N LEU A 55 8.24 9.70 9.88
CA LEU A 55 9.41 8.90 9.49
C LEU A 55 10.64 9.23 10.36
N LYS A 56 10.85 10.50 10.70
CA LYS A 56 11.92 10.92 11.62
C LYS A 56 11.78 10.26 13.00
N GLU A 57 10.57 10.18 13.53
CA GLU A 57 10.33 9.50 14.80
C GLU A 57 10.46 7.97 14.66
N LEU A 58 9.93 7.40 13.58
CA LEU A 58 9.96 5.96 13.33
C LEU A 58 11.40 5.45 13.14
N SER A 59 12.27 6.22 12.49
CA SER A 59 13.68 5.86 12.25
C SER A 59 14.50 5.68 13.53
N LYS A 60 14.01 6.14 14.68
CA LYS A 60 14.64 5.89 15.98
C LYS A 60 14.44 4.45 16.50
N TYR A 61 13.50 3.73 15.90
CA TYR A 61 13.07 2.40 16.37
C TYR A 61 13.26 1.30 15.34
N VAL A 62 13.38 1.65 14.05
CA VAL A 62 13.47 0.71 12.94
C VAL A 62 14.53 1.16 11.93
N LYS A 63 15.01 0.25 11.12
CA LYS A 63 15.85 0.57 9.96
C LYS A 63 14.99 0.55 8.69
N PHE A 64 15.04 1.62 7.90
CA PHE A 64 14.42 1.62 6.59
C PHE A 64 15.31 0.89 5.59
N ILE A 65 14.67 0.10 4.73
CA ILE A 65 15.32 -0.65 3.65
C ILE A 65 14.55 -0.44 2.34
N ARG A 66 15.22 -0.72 1.24
CA ARG A 66 14.58 -0.66 -0.08
C ARG A 66 13.48 -1.71 -0.19
N PHE A 67 12.43 -1.42 -0.96
CA PHE A 67 11.28 -2.31 -1.09
C PHE A 67 11.67 -3.68 -1.67
N GLU A 68 12.48 -3.71 -2.73
CA GLU A 68 12.94 -4.94 -3.35
C GLU A 68 13.85 -5.77 -2.41
N GLU A 69 14.60 -5.11 -1.51
CA GLU A 69 15.36 -5.80 -0.47
C GLU A 69 14.42 -6.47 0.52
N ALA A 70 13.35 -5.78 0.96
CA ALA A 70 12.36 -6.37 1.87
C ALA A 70 11.69 -7.61 1.25
N VAL A 71 11.30 -7.53 -0.03
CA VAL A 71 10.70 -8.66 -0.76
C VAL A 71 11.67 -9.83 -0.84
N LYS A 72 12.94 -9.57 -1.20
CA LYS A 72 13.98 -10.60 -1.26
C LYS A 72 14.18 -11.29 0.09
N LEU A 73 14.29 -10.51 1.18
CA LEU A 73 14.48 -11.07 2.52
C LEU A 73 13.30 -11.94 2.96
N ILE A 74 12.07 -11.53 2.65
CA ILE A 74 10.86 -12.31 2.95
C ILE A 74 10.84 -13.61 2.15
N THR A 75 11.07 -13.55 0.84
CA THR A 75 10.99 -14.73 -0.05
C THR A 75 12.12 -15.72 0.18
N THR A 76 13.29 -15.25 0.63
CA THR A 76 14.40 -16.10 1.06
C THR A 76 14.35 -16.48 2.55
N GLN A 77 13.24 -16.17 3.23
CA GLN A 77 12.99 -16.53 4.65
C GLN A 77 14.07 -16.07 5.62
N GLN A 78 14.68 -14.91 5.35
CA GLN A 78 15.68 -14.33 6.24
C GLN A 78 15.04 -13.84 7.55
N GLN A 79 15.75 -14.01 8.65
CA GLN A 79 15.31 -13.59 9.99
C GLN A 79 16.21 -12.45 10.48
N PRO A 80 15.87 -11.17 10.23
CA PRO A 80 16.68 -10.05 10.72
C PRO A 80 16.62 -9.96 12.25
N LEU A 81 17.71 -9.48 12.84
CA LEU A 81 17.82 -9.26 14.28
C LEU A 81 17.28 -7.90 14.73
N GLU A 82 16.91 -7.05 13.79
CA GLU A 82 16.34 -5.72 14.01
C GLU A 82 15.04 -5.55 13.20
N PRO A 83 14.16 -4.61 13.57
CA PRO A 83 12.97 -4.32 12.78
C PRO A 83 13.36 -3.55 11.51
N LEU A 84 13.07 -4.17 10.36
CA LEU A 84 13.28 -3.59 9.03
C LEU A 84 11.94 -3.13 8.46
N VAL A 85 11.90 -1.93 7.86
CA VAL A 85 10.70 -1.35 7.29
C VAL A 85 10.93 -0.93 5.85
N ALA A 86 10.03 -1.33 4.96
CA ALA A 86 9.90 -0.85 3.59
C ALA A 86 8.51 -0.26 3.36
N PHE A 87 8.36 0.57 2.32
CA PHE A 87 7.14 1.32 2.07
C PHE A 87 6.50 0.95 0.74
N THR A 88 5.16 0.94 0.74
CA THR A 88 4.33 0.88 -0.46
C THR A 88 3.19 1.89 -0.35
N PHE A 89 2.67 2.33 -1.50
CA PHE A 89 1.48 3.18 -1.56
C PHE A 89 0.61 2.70 -2.71
N ASP A 90 -0.69 2.64 -2.46
CA ASP A 90 -1.68 2.17 -3.42
C ASP A 90 -2.38 3.34 -4.13
N ASP A 91 -3.20 3.05 -5.13
CA ASP A 91 -4.10 3.93 -5.90
C ASP A 91 -3.41 4.86 -6.91
N GLY A 92 -2.15 5.20 -6.76
CA GLY A 92 -1.43 6.05 -7.72
C GLY A 92 -1.78 7.53 -7.67
N PHE A 93 -2.17 8.06 -6.50
CA PHE A 93 -2.40 9.49 -6.30
C PHE A 93 -1.15 10.34 -6.56
N SER A 94 -1.33 11.60 -6.98
CA SER A 94 -0.24 12.54 -7.25
C SER A 94 0.70 12.75 -6.06
N GLU A 95 0.21 12.58 -4.84
CA GLU A 95 1.00 12.65 -3.61
C GLU A 95 2.14 11.62 -3.55
N CYS A 96 2.03 10.53 -4.31
CA CYS A 96 3.14 9.59 -4.44
C CYS A 96 4.38 10.26 -5.03
N TYR A 97 4.19 11.14 -6.02
CA TYR A 97 5.24 11.90 -6.66
C TYR A 97 5.61 13.16 -5.88
N ASP A 98 4.61 13.95 -5.48
CA ASP A 98 4.81 15.28 -4.93
C ASP A 98 5.22 15.27 -3.44
N CYS A 99 4.87 14.19 -2.70
CA CYS A 99 5.05 14.13 -1.25
C CYS A 99 5.84 12.90 -0.80
N PHE A 100 5.36 11.68 -1.10
CA PHE A 100 5.94 10.49 -0.48
C PHE A 100 7.33 10.16 -1.00
N ALA A 101 7.52 10.21 -2.31
CA ALA A 101 8.82 9.91 -2.91
C ALA A 101 9.94 10.84 -2.40
N PRO A 102 9.79 12.18 -2.40
CA PRO A 102 10.82 13.06 -1.87
C PRO A 102 11.18 12.80 -0.41
N VAL A 103 10.18 12.54 0.44
CA VAL A 103 10.42 12.28 1.87
C VAL A 103 11.13 10.95 2.09
N ILE A 104 10.81 9.92 1.33
CA ILE A 104 11.45 8.59 1.42
C ILE A 104 12.89 8.63 0.92
N GLU A 105 13.17 9.41 -0.12
CA GLU A 105 14.54 9.60 -0.64
C GLU A 105 15.49 10.26 0.37
N GLU A 106 14.99 11.08 1.30
CA GLU A 106 15.80 11.64 2.39
C GLU A 106 16.49 10.56 3.24
N TYR A 107 15.93 9.33 3.24
CA TYR A 107 16.47 8.17 3.96
C TYR A 107 17.31 7.23 3.08
N GLY A 108 17.53 7.56 1.81
CA GLY A 108 18.31 6.74 0.88
C GLY A 108 17.63 5.42 0.49
N VAL A 109 16.31 5.31 0.66
CA VAL A 109 15.50 4.15 0.29
C VAL A 109 14.46 4.51 -0.76
N ASN A 110 13.69 3.54 -1.22
CA ASN A 110 12.58 3.71 -2.16
C ASN A 110 11.28 3.14 -1.60
N ALA A 111 10.23 3.21 -2.42
CA ALA A 111 8.95 2.58 -2.20
C ALA A 111 8.46 1.89 -3.47
N CYS A 112 7.40 1.06 -3.35
CA CYS A 112 6.60 0.62 -4.47
C CYS A 112 5.29 1.40 -4.52
N PHE A 113 4.97 1.98 -5.68
CA PHE A 113 3.70 2.63 -5.96
C PHE A 113 2.85 1.71 -6.82
N PHE A 114 1.74 1.22 -6.27
CA PHE A 114 0.77 0.40 -7.00
C PHE A 114 -0.27 1.29 -7.66
N ILE A 115 -0.38 1.20 -8.99
CA ILE A 115 -1.17 2.15 -9.79
C ILE A 115 -2.30 1.48 -10.56
N ASN A 116 -3.34 2.28 -10.86
CA ASN A 116 -4.50 1.90 -11.66
C ASN A 116 -4.43 2.64 -13.01
N PRO A 117 -4.10 1.97 -14.15
CA PRO A 117 -3.94 2.66 -15.43
C PRO A 117 -5.15 3.47 -15.88
N ASN A 118 -6.38 2.97 -15.70
CA ASN A 118 -7.58 3.72 -16.07
C ASN A 118 -7.79 4.98 -15.22
N TYR A 119 -7.34 5.00 -13.96
CA TYR A 119 -7.34 6.21 -13.15
C TYR A 119 -6.31 7.24 -13.65
N ILE A 120 -5.12 6.77 -14.05
CA ILE A 120 -4.04 7.61 -14.59
C ILE A 120 -4.44 8.26 -15.94
N GLU A 121 -5.17 7.54 -16.78
CA GLU A 121 -5.59 7.98 -18.11
C GLU A 121 -7.01 8.56 -18.15
N GLY A 122 -7.74 8.52 -17.02
CA GLY A 122 -9.11 8.93 -16.92
C GLY A 122 -9.31 10.43 -17.20
N ASP A 123 -10.45 10.77 -17.80
CA ASP A 123 -10.92 12.14 -17.84
C ASP A 123 -11.39 12.60 -16.44
N GLN A 124 -11.67 13.88 -16.26
CA GLN A 124 -12.06 14.42 -14.95
C GLN A 124 -13.30 13.74 -14.38
N LYS A 125 -14.25 13.35 -15.24
CA LYS A 125 -15.47 12.64 -14.81
C LYS A 125 -15.14 11.25 -14.26
N TYR A 126 -14.23 10.52 -14.91
CA TYR A 126 -13.77 9.23 -14.42
C TYR A 126 -13.01 9.39 -13.09
N ILE A 127 -12.10 10.37 -13.01
CA ILE A 127 -11.34 10.69 -11.80
C ILE A 127 -12.25 11.01 -10.62
N ASP A 128 -13.25 11.85 -10.82
CA ASP A 128 -14.21 12.21 -9.78
C ASP A 128 -15.02 10.98 -9.32
N ASN A 129 -15.50 10.15 -10.27
CA ASN A 129 -16.20 8.91 -9.94
C ASN A 129 -15.31 7.91 -9.19
N PHE A 130 -14.06 7.74 -9.60
CA PHE A 130 -13.08 6.90 -8.93
C PHE A 130 -12.87 7.35 -7.49
N ASN A 131 -12.63 8.65 -7.30
CA ASN A 131 -12.41 9.24 -5.98
C ASN A 131 -13.63 9.05 -5.07
N GLU A 132 -14.83 9.41 -5.53
CA GLU A 132 -16.02 9.47 -4.69
C GLU A 132 -16.63 8.10 -4.41
N HIS A 133 -16.61 7.18 -5.37
CA HIS A 133 -17.36 5.94 -5.30
C HIS A 133 -16.51 4.67 -5.18
N ILE A 134 -15.24 4.72 -5.57
CA ILE A 134 -14.35 3.56 -5.52
C ILE A 134 -13.43 3.64 -4.29
N VAL A 135 -12.64 4.71 -4.18
CA VAL A 135 -11.65 4.86 -3.08
C VAL A 135 -12.13 5.78 -1.94
N MET A 136 -13.38 6.26 -2.00
CA MET A 136 -14.06 7.02 -0.94
C MET A 136 -13.23 8.23 -0.46
N THR A 137 -12.75 9.02 -1.40
CA THR A 137 -11.99 10.26 -1.14
C THR A 137 -12.53 11.41 -2.00
N HIS A 138 -11.97 12.62 -1.86
CA HIS A 138 -12.38 13.79 -2.63
C HIS A 138 -11.17 14.58 -3.08
N HIS A 139 -11.31 15.29 -4.22
CA HIS A 139 -10.34 16.26 -4.72
C HIS A 139 -8.93 15.70 -4.95
N LYS A 140 -8.81 14.38 -5.21
CA LYS A 140 -7.55 13.74 -5.55
C LYS A 140 -7.31 13.77 -7.06
N GLN A 141 -6.05 13.78 -7.44
CA GLN A 141 -5.62 13.64 -8.82
C GLN A 141 -4.66 12.45 -8.93
N PRO A 142 -4.69 11.70 -10.03
CA PRO A 142 -3.68 10.68 -10.28
C PRO A 142 -2.33 11.31 -10.62
N MET A 143 -1.26 10.55 -10.42
CA MET A 143 0.01 10.83 -11.09
C MET A 143 -0.19 10.83 -12.60
N LYS A 144 0.69 11.53 -13.32
CA LYS A 144 0.79 11.46 -14.79
C LYS A 144 1.86 10.44 -15.19
N TRP A 145 1.75 9.84 -16.38
CA TRP A 145 2.73 8.88 -16.86
C TRP A 145 4.17 9.40 -16.90
N ASN A 146 4.39 10.68 -17.18
CA ASN A 146 5.73 11.28 -17.11
C ASN A 146 6.28 11.31 -15.68
N GLN A 147 5.46 11.57 -14.68
CA GLN A 147 5.84 11.52 -13.26
C GLN A 147 6.14 10.07 -12.83
N ILE A 148 5.30 9.13 -13.23
CA ILE A 148 5.49 7.69 -12.95
C ILE A 148 6.79 7.19 -13.59
N LYS A 149 7.07 7.60 -14.84
CA LYS A 149 8.32 7.27 -15.52
C LYS A 149 9.53 7.86 -14.79
N GLU A 150 9.46 9.11 -14.38
CA GLU A 150 10.51 9.76 -13.61
C GLU A 150 10.79 9.03 -12.29
N LEU A 151 9.73 8.67 -11.53
CA LEU A 151 9.88 7.85 -10.32
C LEU A 151 10.59 6.53 -10.61
N SER A 152 10.17 5.83 -11.66
CA SER A 152 10.81 4.58 -12.10
C SER A 152 12.29 4.77 -12.48
N ASP A 153 12.65 5.90 -13.10
CA ASP A 153 14.04 6.21 -13.46
C ASP A 153 14.88 6.62 -12.24
N ARG A 154 14.25 7.18 -11.19
CA ARG A 154 14.86 7.45 -9.88
C ARG A 154 15.01 6.20 -9.02
N GLY A 155 14.52 5.04 -9.46
CA GLY A 155 14.65 3.75 -8.78
C GLY A 155 13.53 3.42 -7.79
N PHE A 156 12.38 4.11 -7.88
CA PHE A 156 11.13 3.66 -7.28
C PHE A 156 10.55 2.50 -8.08
N ILE A 157 9.83 1.63 -7.40
CA ILE A 157 9.17 0.50 -8.03
C ILE A 157 7.74 0.90 -8.39
N ILE A 158 7.33 0.55 -9.60
CA ILE A 158 5.95 0.71 -10.04
C ILE A 158 5.31 -0.68 -10.11
N GLY A 159 4.24 -0.86 -9.38
CA GLY A 159 3.45 -2.08 -9.34
C GLY A 159 2.04 -1.87 -9.88
N ALA A 160 1.33 -2.94 -10.12
CA ALA A 160 -0.03 -2.95 -10.65
C ALA A 160 -1.07 -3.09 -9.52
N HIS A 161 -2.23 -2.38 -9.68
CA HIS A 161 -3.34 -2.39 -8.72
C HIS A 161 -4.70 -2.61 -9.40
N THR A 162 -4.74 -3.47 -10.40
CA THR A 162 -5.82 -3.64 -11.39
C THR A 162 -6.05 -2.41 -12.27
N MET A 163 -6.82 -2.55 -13.35
CA MET A 163 -7.12 -1.44 -14.25
C MET A 163 -7.93 -0.34 -13.55
N ASP A 164 -8.94 -0.72 -12.74
CA ASP A 164 -10.00 0.15 -12.21
C ASP A 164 -10.14 0.09 -10.69
N HIS A 165 -9.12 -0.36 -9.94
CA HIS A 165 -9.27 -0.68 -8.52
C HIS A 165 -10.38 -1.74 -8.27
N TYR A 166 -10.47 -2.71 -9.19
CA TYR A 166 -11.50 -3.73 -9.20
C TYR A 166 -11.29 -4.78 -8.09
N MET A 167 -12.36 -5.09 -7.34
CA MET A 167 -12.33 -6.15 -6.35
C MET A 167 -12.22 -7.51 -7.06
N ILE A 168 -11.14 -8.23 -6.85
CA ILE A 168 -10.85 -9.49 -7.58
C ILE A 168 -11.48 -10.75 -6.97
N ASN A 169 -12.48 -10.58 -6.15
CA ASN A 169 -13.34 -11.64 -5.63
C ASN A 169 -14.47 -11.95 -6.65
N ASP A 170 -14.12 -12.29 -7.86
CA ASP A 170 -15.02 -12.53 -8.99
C ASP A 170 -14.71 -13.91 -9.59
N ASP A 171 -15.72 -14.58 -10.11
CA ASP A 171 -15.58 -15.89 -10.78
C ASP A 171 -15.49 -15.74 -12.32
N ASN A 172 -15.62 -14.53 -12.86
CA ASN A 172 -15.48 -14.25 -14.28
C ASN A 172 -14.00 -14.08 -14.66
N GLU A 173 -13.43 -15.14 -15.21
CA GLU A 173 -12.01 -15.17 -15.62
C GLU A 173 -11.66 -14.12 -16.66
N GLU A 174 -12.55 -13.77 -17.60
CA GLU A 174 -12.30 -12.75 -18.62
C GLU A 174 -12.13 -11.37 -17.98
N ILE A 175 -13.02 -11.01 -17.05
CA ILE A 175 -12.91 -9.76 -16.28
C ILE A 175 -11.63 -9.75 -15.46
N LEU A 176 -11.32 -10.83 -14.76
CA LEU A 176 -10.11 -10.93 -13.94
C LEU A 176 -8.86 -10.77 -14.80
N ARG A 177 -8.77 -11.42 -15.96
CA ARG A 177 -7.63 -11.27 -16.87
C ARG A 177 -7.52 -9.86 -17.44
N TYR A 178 -8.63 -9.21 -17.76
CA TYR A 178 -8.60 -7.80 -18.13
C TYR A 178 -8.02 -6.95 -17.00
N GLN A 179 -8.54 -7.10 -15.80
CA GLN A 179 -8.13 -6.29 -14.64
C GLN A 179 -6.66 -6.54 -14.22
N ILE A 180 -6.20 -7.77 -14.34
CA ILE A 180 -4.88 -8.19 -13.84
C ILE A 180 -3.83 -8.15 -14.96
N ASN A 181 -4.06 -8.83 -16.09
CA ASN A 181 -3.04 -8.99 -17.12
C ASN A 181 -2.89 -7.74 -18.00
N THR A 182 -4.01 -7.08 -18.37
CA THR A 182 -3.95 -5.85 -19.16
C THR A 182 -3.29 -4.73 -18.38
N CYS A 183 -3.52 -4.66 -17.07
CA CYS A 183 -2.84 -3.71 -16.19
C CYS A 183 -1.31 -3.83 -16.28
N LYS A 184 -0.78 -5.05 -16.23
CA LYS A 184 0.65 -5.30 -16.44
C LYS A 184 1.13 -4.78 -17.79
N GLY A 185 0.43 -5.18 -18.86
CA GLY A 185 0.81 -4.83 -20.23
C GLY A 185 0.91 -3.33 -20.45
N ILE A 186 -0.06 -2.56 -19.95
CA ILE A 186 -0.03 -1.09 -20.06
C ILE A 186 1.14 -0.49 -19.29
N ILE A 187 1.37 -0.92 -18.04
CA ILE A 187 2.48 -0.41 -17.23
C ILE A 187 3.82 -0.70 -17.93
N GLU A 188 4.02 -1.92 -18.43
CA GLU A 188 5.24 -2.31 -19.14
C GLU A 188 5.44 -1.53 -20.45
N GLU A 189 4.37 -1.32 -21.22
CA GLU A 189 4.40 -0.49 -22.43
C GLU A 189 4.82 0.95 -22.14
N LYS A 190 4.21 1.57 -21.13
CA LYS A 190 4.46 2.97 -20.78
C LYS A 190 5.86 3.20 -20.19
N LEU A 191 6.39 2.23 -19.44
CA LEU A 191 7.68 2.37 -18.76
C LEU A 191 8.86 1.76 -19.52
N GLY A 192 8.61 0.81 -20.42
CA GLY A 192 9.66 0.03 -21.06
C GLY A 192 10.44 -0.86 -20.08
N LYS A 193 9.86 -1.21 -18.95
CA LYS A 193 10.46 -2.02 -17.89
C LYS A 193 9.47 -3.09 -17.40
N PRO A 194 9.94 -4.27 -16.94
CA PRO A 194 9.05 -5.30 -16.40
C PRO A 194 8.27 -4.80 -15.17
N CYS A 195 6.97 -5.12 -15.09
CA CYS A 195 6.12 -4.94 -13.93
C CYS A 195 5.98 -6.28 -13.20
N GLN A 196 6.73 -6.46 -12.11
CA GLN A 196 6.83 -7.73 -11.39
C GLN A 196 5.88 -7.81 -10.18
N TYR A 197 5.31 -6.69 -9.74
CA TYR A 197 4.62 -6.55 -8.46
C TYR A 197 3.15 -6.23 -8.67
N PHE A 198 2.29 -6.95 -7.97
CA PHE A 198 0.84 -6.74 -8.00
C PHE A 198 0.29 -6.70 -6.57
N ALA A 199 -0.48 -5.67 -6.25
CA ALA A 199 -1.29 -5.63 -5.04
C ALA A 199 -2.76 -5.63 -5.42
N PHE A 200 -3.56 -6.50 -4.82
CA PHE A 200 -4.98 -6.47 -5.11
C PHE A 200 -5.71 -5.40 -4.28
N PRO A 201 -6.71 -4.72 -4.87
CA PRO A 201 -7.49 -3.68 -4.22
C PRO A 201 -8.14 -4.13 -2.92
N TYR A 202 -8.37 -3.17 -2.02
CA TYR A 202 -8.91 -3.35 -0.67
C TYR A 202 -8.02 -4.20 0.26
N GLY A 203 -7.30 -5.16 -0.28
CA GLY A 203 -6.23 -5.92 0.37
C GLY A 203 -6.65 -6.94 1.41
N LYS A 204 -7.95 -7.13 1.71
CA LYS A 204 -8.40 -8.19 2.61
C LYS A 204 -8.42 -9.54 1.88
N LEU A 205 -8.09 -10.60 2.61
CA LEU A 205 -8.04 -11.96 2.03
C LEU A 205 -9.40 -12.44 1.51
N THR A 206 -10.51 -11.85 1.98
CA THR A 206 -11.88 -12.14 1.52
C THR A 206 -12.26 -11.39 0.25
N GLU A 207 -11.42 -10.46 -0.21
CA GLU A 207 -11.64 -9.63 -1.41
C GLU A 207 -10.86 -10.15 -2.63
N ALA A 208 -10.29 -11.34 -2.49
CA ALA A 208 -9.71 -12.15 -3.55
C ALA A 208 -10.17 -13.61 -3.38
N ASN A 209 -10.27 -14.33 -4.47
CA ASN A 209 -10.54 -15.78 -4.46
C ASN A 209 -9.36 -16.57 -5.04
N GLU A 210 -9.44 -17.88 -5.04
CA GLU A 210 -8.34 -18.74 -5.51
C GLU A 210 -8.06 -18.55 -7.01
N LEU A 211 -9.11 -18.34 -7.82
CA LEU A 211 -9.00 -18.11 -9.26
C LEU A 211 -8.19 -16.83 -9.53
N SER A 212 -8.58 -15.71 -8.91
CA SER A 212 -7.91 -14.43 -9.09
C SER A 212 -6.46 -14.42 -8.60
N ILE A 213 -6.18 -15.10 -7.48
CA ILE A 213 -4.82 -15.23 -6.96
C ILE A 213 -3.96 -16.10 -7.90
N ASN A 214 -4.51 -17.17 -8.47
CA ASN A 214 -3.78 -17.97 -9.45
C ASN A 214 -3.44 -17.15 -10.69
N ILE A 215 -4.40 -16.42 -11.26
CA ILE A 215 -4.18 -15.52 -12.41
C ILE A 215 -3.10 -14.47 -12.08
N ALA A 216 -3.17 -13.87 -10.89
CA ALA A 216 -2.17 -12.90 -10.46
C ALA A 216 -0.77 -13.51 -10.34
N CYS A 217 -0.64 -14.71 -9.77
CA CYS A 217 0.63 -15.42 -9.62
C CYS A 217 1.19 -15.98 -10.95
N GLU A 218 0.34 -16.25 -11.94
CA GLU A 218 0.77 -16.57 -13.31
C GLU A 218 1.32 -15.33 -14.03
N THR A 219 0.83 -14.15 -13.67
CA THR A 219 1.11 -12.89 -14.35
C THR A 219 2.27 -12.11 -13.72
N TYR A 220 2.34 -12.09 -12.39
CA TYR A 220 3.34 -11.31 -11.64
C TYR A 220 4.22 -12.21 -10.78
N GLU A 221 5.44 -11.77 -10.54
CA GLU A 221 6.39 -12.50 -9.69
C GLU A 221 6.01 -12.41 -8.20
N TYR A 222 5.44 -11.27 -7.78
CA TYR A 222 5.04 -11.04 -6.40
C TYR A 222 3.63 -10.45 -6.30
N VAL A 223 2.81 -11.08 -5.47
CA VAL A 223 1.42 -10.67 -5.18
C VAL A 223 1.30 -10.25 -3.72
N PHE A 224 0.57 -9.15 -3.46
CA PHE A 224 0.46 -8.55 -2.13
C PHE A 224 -0.98 -8.38 -1.67
N SER A 225 -1.19 -8.64 -0.37
CA SER A 225 -2.40 -8.27 0.40
C SER A 225 -2.11 -7.12 1.37
N GLN A 226 -3.12 -6.78 2.19
CA GLN A 226 -3.00 -5.77 3.26
C GLN A 226 -3.61 -6.24 4.59
N SER A 227 -3.86 -7.53 4.78
CA SER A 227 -4.73 -7.99 5.87
C SER A 227 -4.04 -8.75 6.97
N ASP A 228 -3.16 -9.68 6.67
CA ASP A 228 -2.53 -10.52 7.68
C ASP A 228 -1.14 -10.00 8.03
N TYR A 229 -1.08 -9.14 9.03
CA TYR A 229 0.17 -8.56 9.50
C TYR A 229 0.97 -9.45 10.47
N LYS A 230 0.44 -10.62 10.85
CA LYS A 230 1.13 -11.58 11.74
C LYS A 230 1.99 -12.56 10.97
N HIS A 231 1.62 -12.86 9.73
CA HIS A 231 2.32 -13.79 8.88
C HIS A 231 2.90 -13.08 7.66
N TYR A 232 4.03 -13.56 7.17
CA TYR A 232 4.61 -13.03 5.94
C TYR A 232 3.79 -13.40 4.72
N PHE A 233 3.15 -14.58 4.73
CA PHE A 233 2.44 -15.11 3.59
C PHE A 233 1.01 -15.53 3.91
N SER A 234 0.16 -15.44 2.89
CA SER A 234 -1.21 -15.98 2.82
C SER A 234 -1.38 -16.82 1.55
N PHE A 235 -2.56 -17.41 1.34
CA PHE A 235 -2.86 -18.26 0.19
C PHE A 235 -1.76 -19.30 -0.09
N SER A 236 -1.43 -20.11 0.93
CA SER A 236 -0.42 -21.18 0.82
C SER A 236 0.96 -20.70 0.35
N GLY A 237 1.37 -19.50 0.76
CA GLY A 237 2.68 -18.94 0.42
C GLY A 237 2.71 -18.07 -0.84
N LYS A 238 1.58 -17.92 -1.53
CA LYS A 238 1.49 -17.18 -2.80
C LYS A 238 1.44 -15.67 -2.66
N VAL A 239 0.94 -15.17 -1.52
CA VAL A 239 0.66 -13.74 -1.31
C VAL A 239 1.49 -13.21 -0.14
N ILE A 240 2.23 -12.14 -0.35
CA ILE A 240 3.01 -11.43 0.68
C ILE A 240 2.09 -10.44 1.40
N ASN A 241 2.11 -10.49 2.73
CA ASN A 241 1.25 -9.64 3.55
C ASN A 241 1.92 -8.33 3.93
N ARG A 242 1.25 -7.22 3.63
CA ARG A 242 1.64 -5.87 4.02
C ARG A 242 0.86 -5.43 5.28
N ARG A 243 1.29 -4.31 5.86
CA ARG A 243 0.62 -3.66 6.99
C ARG A 243 0.12 -2.30 6.59
N HIS A 244 -1.20 -2.10 6.68
CA HIS A 244 -1.79 -0.77 6.50
C HIS A 244 -1.30 0.22 7.56
N PHE A 245 -0.97 1.42 7.11
CA PHE A 245 -0.75 2.59 7.94
C PHE A 245 -1.27 3.85 7.22
N GLU A 246 -1.46 4.93 7.98
CA GLU A 246 -1.74 6.23 7.39
C GLU A 246 -0.60 7.20 7.72
N PRO A 247 -0.16 8.03 6.76
CA PRO A 247 0.95 8.95 6.93
C PRO A 247 0.80 9.96 8.07
N PHE A 248 -0.44 10.21 8.50
CA PHE A 248 -0.81 11.13 9.58
C PHE A 248 -1.04 10.46 10.94
N TRP A 249 -0.83 9.15 11.06
CA TRP A 249 -1.02 8.49 12.35
C TRP A 249 0.04 8.88 13.38
N PRO A 250 -0.34 8.92 14.68
CA PRO A 250 0.63 9.05 15.75
C PRO A 250 1.64 7.91 15.72
N ILE A 251 2.90 8.19 16.04
CA ILE A 251 3.98 7.18 16.09
C ILE A 251 3.64 6.00 17.02
N GLN A 252 2.84 6.23 18.07
CA GLN A 252 2.39 5.20 18.99
C GLN A 252 1.62 4.09 18.29
N HIS A 253 0.78 4.43 17.29
CA HIS A 253 0.06 3.43 16.50
C HIS A 253 1.04 2.52 15.76
N LEU A 254 2.04 3.08 15.08
CA LEU A 254 3.06 2.29 14.37
C LEU A 254 3.89 1.45 15.34
N LYS A 255 4.33 2.00 16.47
CA LYS A 255 5.04 1.22 17.51
C LYS A 255 4.23 0.01 17.96
N TYR A 256 2.94 0.20 18.22
CA TYR A 256 2.05 -0.90 18.60
C TYR A 256 1.92 -1.93 17.48
N PHE A 257 1.67 -1.49 16.26
CA PHE A 257 1.47 -2.39 15.13
C PHE A 257 2.73 -3.17 14.76
N LEU A 258 3.90 -2.56 14.88
CA LEU A 258 5.17 -3.21 14.64
C LEU A 258 5.69 -4.04 15.83
N SER A 259 4.99 -4.01 16.97
CA SER A 259 5.34 -4.83 18.14
C SER A 259 4.95 -6.31 18.01
N THR A 260 4.19 -6.67 16.99
CA THR A 260 3.85 -8.08 16.70
C THR A 260 4.98 -8.72 15.91
N ARG A 261 5.57 -9.79 16.47
CA ARG A 261 6.56 -10.58 15.75
C ARG A 261 5.88 -11.31 14.59
N LYS A 262 6.39 -11.13 13.40
CA LYS A 262 5.93 -11.85 12.21
C LYS A 262 6.45 -13.29 12.18
N LYS A 263 5.63 -14.16 11.60
CA LYS A 263 5.92 -15.59 11.41
C LYS A 263 5.91 -15.93 9.93
#